data_8aa5252722c0b97558d611c2d8d068f2
#
_entry.id   8aa5252722c0b97558d611c2d8d068f2
#
_cell.length_a   1.000
_cell.length_b   1.000
_cell.length_c   1.000
_cell.angle_alpha   90.00
_cell.angle_beta   90.00
_cell.angle_gamma   90.00
#
_symmetry.space_group_name_H-M   'P 1'
#
loop_
_entity.id
_entity.type
_entity.pdbx_description
1 polymer ?
#
loop_
_entity_poly.entity_id
_entity_poly.type
_entity_poly.pdbx_seq_one_letter_code
_entity_poly.pdbx_strand_id
1 'polypeptide(L)'
;MERKANKTPGKPKTVVAVGHVRIGFDAFPVIAGPCAIESEEQIRAVAQSVAECGAAMLRGGAWKSTSSPYGFRGLGEEAVDMLVAAGEEVELPTVTQVLEASHVEKVAGKVDMLEIASGNMQDFELLREAGRSGMPVLLRRGPSATIDEWLWAAEYLLAEGNDDVVLVERGIRTFGTVGADTLDIGAVPALKETTHLPVMVDPSHSAGGPLRVKPLALAAQGVGADGVIIEVHPNPEVAQSSQAQIGIGAFEDLMTSLGISRVRRHIDQIDRQIVRLLARRQALSLEIGRVKQARGLPVHIPDRESELLDVVREEARHLGLDVDHVVELFELVLAESRRLQHDMRSSEQSAAVS
;
A
#
# COMPACT_ATOMS: atom_id res chain seq x y z
N MET A 1 22.21 4.87 25.46
CA MET A 1 22.00 3.65 24.63
C MET A 1 21.65 4.17 23.23
N GLU A 2 22.32 3.69 22.21
CA GLU A 2 22.07 4.13 20.83
C GLU A 2 20.85 3.37 20.29
N ARG A 3 19.88 4.08 19.68
CA ARG A 3 18.67 3.47 19.12
C ARG A 3 18.93 2.96 17.70
N LYS A 4 18.37 1.83 17.34
CA LYS A 4 18.37 1.30 15.96
C LYS A 4 17.65 2.27 15.00
N ALA A 5 16.63 2.96 15.48
CA ALA A 5 15.86 3.96 14.74
C ALA A 5 16.70 5.18 14.31
N ASN A 6 17.84 5.45 14.96
CA ASN A 6 18.65 6.62 14.65
C ASN A 6 19.30 6.52 13.27
N LYS A 7 19.38 7.68 12.61
CA LYS A 7 20.16 7.84 11.39
C LYS A 7 21.65 7.74 11.70
N THR A 8 22.34 6.83 11.05
CA THR A 8 23.78 6.66 11.17
C THR A 8 24.46 6.93 9.84
N PRO A 9 25.68 7.54 9.82
CA PRO A 9 26.42 7.76 8.59
C PRO A 9 26.60 6.46 7.80
N GLY A 10 26.25 6.49 6.51
CA GLY A 10 26.34 5.33 5.61
C GLY A 10 25.16 4.35 5.67
N LYS A 11 24.25 4.47 6.63
CA LYS A 11 23.00 3.68 6.63
C LYS A 11 22.01 4.32 5.65
N PRO A 12 21.49 3.58 4.65
CA PRO A 12 20.48 4.11 3.75
C PRO A 12 19.17 4.38 4.50
N LYS A 13 18.34 5.26 3.95
CA LYS A 13 16.97 5.46 4.40
C LYS A 13 16.20 4.16 4.26
N THR A 14 15.37 3.83 5.26
CA THR A 14 14.48 2.68 5.17
C THR A 14 13.41 2.92 4.12
N VAL A 15 13.15 1.90 3.32
CA VAL A 15 12.02 1.82 2.38
C VAL A 15 11.17 0.66 2.80
N VAL A 16 9.95 0.94 3.23
CA VAL A 16 8.98 -0.09 3.64
C VAL A 16 8.16 -0.51 2.44
N ALA A 17 8.21 -1.80 2.12
CA ALA A 17 7.47 -2.39 1.01
C ALA A 17 6.18 -3.04 1.51
N VAL A 18 5.03 -2.64 0.93
CA VAL A 18 3.71 -3.22 1.22
C VAL A 18 3.06 -3.58 -0.11
N GLY A 19 3.07 -4.84 -0.46
CA GLY A 19 2.71 -5.29 -1.80
C GLY A 19 3.59 -4.61 -2.86
N HIS A 20 2.97 -3.83 -3.73
CA HIS A 20 3.67 -3.06 -4.77
C HIS A 20 4.04 -1.62 -4.34
N VAL A 21 3.60 -1.19 -3.15
CA VAL A 21 3.83 0.17 -2.64
C VAL A 21 5.16 0.24 -1.90
N ARG A 22 5.90 1.32 -2.09
CA ARG A 22 7.19 1.60 -1.43
C ARG A 22 7.13 2.93 -0.69
N ILE A 23 6.97 2.87 0.63
CA ILE A 23 6.93 4.05 1.50
C ILE A 23 8.38 4.43 1.85
N GLY A 24 8.72 5.69 1.65
CA GLY A 24 10.08 6.17 1.88
C GLY A 24 10.98 6.19 0.64
N PHE A 25 10.45 5.82 -0.52
CA PHE A 25 11.08 5.94 -1.84
C PHE A 25 10.61 7.22 -2.56
N ASP A 26 10.85 7.36 -3.86
CA ASP A 26 10.60 8.61 -4.61
C ASP A 26 9.11 8.96 -4.79
N ALA A 27 8.21 7.99 -4.67
CA ALA A 27 6.76 8.24 -4.77
C ALA A 27 6.20 8.81 -3.45
N PHE A 28 5.14 9.61 -3.57
CA PHE A 28 4.37 10.13 -2.43
C PHE A 28 3.05 9.35 -2.30
N PRO A 29 3.04 8.17 -1.64
CA PRO A 29 1.83 7.35 -1.53
C PRO A 29 0.77 8.03 -0.66
N VAL A 30 -0.49 7.88 -1.08
CA VAL A 30 -1.66 8.25 -0.31
C VAL A 30 -2.36 6.98 0.15
N ILE A 31 -2.43 6.77 1.46
CA ILE A 31 -3.23 5.72 2.09
C ILE A 31 -4.60 6.33 2.36
N ALA A 32 -5.68 5.76 1.82
CA ALA A 32 -7.00 6.36 1.94
C ALA A 32 -8.08 5.33 2.31
N GLY A 33 -9.10 5.76 3.02
CA GLY A 33 -10.24 4.93 3.38
C GLY A 33 -10.94 5.42 4.64
N PRO A 34 -12.01 4.76 5.09
CA PRO A 34 -12.83 5.26 6.20
C PRO A 34 -12.11 5.17 7.55
N CYS A 35 -12.45 6.08 8.45
CA CYS A 35 -11.97 6.06 9.84
C CYS A 35 -12.31 4.74 10.53
N ALA A 36 -13.53 4.25 10.32
CA ALA A 36 -13.99 2.92 10.73
C ALA A 36 -14.82 2.30 9.61
N ILE A 37 -14.77 0.99 9.50
CA ILE A 37 -15.64 0.22 8.61
C ILE A 37 -16.98 0.07 9.31
N GLU A 38 -18.04 0.58 8.68
CA GLU A 38 -19.39 0.63 9.23
C GLU A 38 -20.32 -0.37 8.54
N SER A 39 -20.03 -0.75 7.30
CA SER A 39 -20.72 -1.77 6.52
C SER A 39 -19.88 -2.21 5.31
N GLU A 40 -20.24 -3.35 4.73
CA GLU A 40 -19.65 -3.84 3.48
C GLU A 40 -19.88 -2.88 2.32
N GLU A 41 -21.09 -2.33 2.21
CA GLU A 41 -21.43 -1.35 1.18
C GLU A 41 -20.55 -0.09 1.27
N GLN A 42 -20.35 0.42 2.50
CA GLN A 42 -19.50 1.60 2.73
C GLN A 42 -18.05 1.34 2.28
N ILE A 43 -17.43 0.24 2.74
CA ILE A 43 -16.02 -0.01 2.42
C ILE A 43 -15.80 -0.29 0.93
N ARG A 44 -16.70 -1.00 0.26
CA ARG A 44 -16.63 -1.23 -1.20
C ARG A 44 -16.75 0.07 -2.00
N ALA A 45 -17.73 0.92 -1.64
CA ALA A 45 -17.91 2.22 -2.29
C ALA A 45 -16.68 3.12 -2.13
N VAL A 46 -16.07 3.12 -0.93
CA VAL A 46 -14.83 3.88 -0.68
C VAL A 46 -13.67 3.26 -1.44
N ALA A 47 -13.49 1.95 -1.38
CA ALA A 47 -12.40 1.24 -2.07
C ALA A 47 -12.38 1.56 -3.57
N GLN A 48 -13.53 1.43 -4.23
CA GLN A 48 -13.69 1.78 -5.64
C GLN A 48 -13.27 3.23 -5.91
N SER A 49 -13.81 4.17 -5.13
CA SER A 49 -13.58 5.60 -5.35
C SER A 49 -12.14 6.01 -5.09
N VAL A 50 -11.51 5.52 -3.99
CA VAL A 50 -10.13 5.90 -3.67
C VAL A 50 -9.12 5.25 -4.64
N ALA A 51 -9.39 4.03 -5.11
CA ALA A 51 -8.60 3.39 -6.15
C ALA A 51 -8.65 4.17 -7.46
N GLU A 52 -9.85 4.56 -7.90
CA GLU A 52 -10.05 5.39 -9.10
C GLU A 52 -9.35 6.74 -9.00
N CYS A 53 -9.38 7.39 -7.85
CA CYS A 53 -8.66 8.64 -7.59
C CYS A 53 -7.14 8.43 -7.42
N GLY A 54 -6.69 7.20 -7.31
CA GLY A 54 -5.29 6.89 -7.26
C GLY A 54 -4.69 6.76 -5.87
N ALA A 55 -5.42 6.34 -4.84
CA ALA A 55 -4.85 5.92 -3.57
C ALA A 55 -3.86 4.77 -3.76
N ALA A 56 -2.81 4.73 -2.97
CA ALA A 56 -1.81 3.67 -3.03
C ALA A 56 -2.22 2.44 -2.24
N MET A 57 -2.95 2.63 -1.14
CA MET A 57 -3.40 1.59 -0.24
C MET A 57 -4.78 1.95 0.30
N LEU A 58 -5.57 0.92 0.60
CA LEU A 58 -6.88 1.04 1.25
C LEU A 58 -6.71 0.89 2.75
N ARG A 59 -7.19 1.86 3.53
CA ARG A 59 -7.29 1.73 4.97
C ARG A 59 -8.72 1.54 5.44
N GLY A 60 -8.90 0.89 6.59
CA GLY A 60 -10.18 0.83 7.27
C GLY A 60 -10.01 0.37 8.71
N GLY A 61 -10.55 1.11 9.69
CA GLY A 61 -10.51 0.71 11.08
C GLY A 61 -11.50 -0.42 11.36
N ALA A 62 -11.00 -1.62 11.66
CA ALA A 62 -11.84 -2.75 12.07
C ALA A 62 -12.27 -2.61 13.55
N TRP A 63 -11.38 -2.16 14.38
CA TRP A 63 -11.64 -1.78 15.78
C TRP A 63 -11.45 -0.28 15.94
N LYS A 64 -12.24 0.31 16.85
CA LYS A 64 -12.19 1.74 17.12
C LYS A 64 -12.01 2.02 18.61
N SER A 65 -10.95 2.75 18.94
CA SER A 65 -10.82 3.37 20.26
C SER A 65 -11.79 4.54 20.36
N THR A 66 -12.62 4.57 21.38
CA THR A 66 -13.58 5.65 21.64
C THR A 66 -13.48 6.09 23.09
N SER A 67 -13.57 7.39 23.32
CA SER A 67 -13.63 7.98 24.67
C SER A 67 -14.97 7.75 25.35
N SER A 68 -16.03 7.46 24.59
CA SER A 68 -17.36 7.17 25.12
C SER A 68 -17.59 5.65 25.19
N PRO A 69 -18.10 5.12 26.32
CA PRO A 69 -18.49 3.71 26.41
C PRO A 69 -19.66 3.35 25.49
N TYR A 70 -20.38 4.33 24.98
CA TYR A 70 -21.53 4.19 24.07
C TYR A 70 -21.16 4.44 22.60
N GLY A 71 -19.91 4.79 22.33
CA GLY A 71 -19.44 5.04 20.94
C GLY A 71 -19.32 3.76 20.13
N PHE A 72 -19.31 3.91 18.81
CA PHE A 72 -19.07 2.82 17.87
C PHE A 72 -17.65 2.27 18.05
N ARG A 73 -17.54 0.96 18.26
CA ARG A 73 -16.24 0.28 18.53
C ARG A 73 -15.66 -0.46 17.35
N GLY A 74 -16.30 -0.36 16.18
CA GLY A 74 -15.97 -1.17 15.00
C GLY A 74 -16.69 -2.52 14.98
N LEU A 75 -16.59 -3.20 13.85
CA LEU A 75 -17.20 -4.52 13.62
C LEU A 75 -16.22 -5.68 13.88
N GLY A 76 -14.99 -5.37 14.29
CA GLY A 76 -14.01 -6.40 14.64
C GLY A 76 -13.54 -7.21 13.43
N GLU A 77 -13.44 -8.54 13.61
CA GLU A 77 -12.92 -9.45 12.58
C GLU A 77 -13.75 -9.44 11.30
N GLU A 78 -15.06 -9.25 11.40
CA GLU A 78 -15.95 -9.12 10.24
C GLU A 78 -15.51 -7.93 9.35
N ALA A 79 -15.15 -6.79 9.96
CA ALA A 79 -14.63 -5.65 9.21
C ALA A 79 -13.28 -5.93 8.57
N VAL A 80 -12.43 -6.77 9.17
CA VAL A 80 -11.16 -7.20 8.53
C VAL A 80 -11.45 -7.97 7.24
N ASP A 81 -12.37 -8.91 7.28
CA ASP A 81 -12.74 -9.71 6.11
C ASP A 81 -13.37 -8.84 5.00
N MET A 82 -14.21 -7.87 5.37
CA MET A 82 -14.75 -6.86 4.45
C MET A 82 -13.65 -5.99 3.81
N LEU A 83 -12.66 -5.56 4.60
CA LEU A 83 -11.53 -4.75 4.12
C LEU A 83 -10.68 -5.50 3.11
N VAL A 84 -10.35 -6.75 3.42
CA VAL A 84 -9.55 -7.62 2.56
C VAL A 84 -10.27 -7.84 1.23
N ALA A 85 -11.53 -8.23 1.27
CA ALA A 85 -12.33 -8.43 0.06
C ALA A 85 -12.40 -7.17 -0.81
N ALA A 86 -12.66 -6.00 -0.19
CA ALA A 86 -12.69 -4.73 -0.91
C ALA A 86 -11.32 -4.33 -1.49
N GLY A 87 -10.23 -4.62 -0.78
CA GLY A 87 -8.87 -4.37 -1.26
C GLY A 87 -8.50 -5.25 -2.46
N GLU A 88 -8.86 -6.55 -2.41
CA GLU A 88 -8.64 -7.49 -3.51
C GLU A 88 -9.41 -7.08 -4.78
N GLU A 89 -10.67 -6.65 -4.65
CA GLU A 89 -11.51 -6.21 -5.78
C GLU A 89 -10.89 -5.04 -6.55
N VAL A 90 -10.17 -4.13 -5.85
CA VAL A 90 -9.56 -2.94 -6.45
C VAL A 90 -8.03 -3.02 -6.56
N GLU A 91 -7.44 -4.17 -6.24
CA GLU A 91 -5.99 -4.43 -6.26
C GLU A 91 -5.17 -3.45 -5.40
N LEU A 92 -5.71 -3.01 -4.26
CA LEU A 92 -5.00 -2.17 -3.30
C LEU A 92 -4.56 -2.97 -2.07
N PRO A 93 -3.29 -2.86 -1.63
CA PRO A 93 -2.87 -3.37 -0.33
C PRO A 93 -3.69 -2.73 0.80
N THR A 94 -3.93 -3.49 1.86
CA THR A 94 -4.85 -3.14 2.94
C THR A 94 -4.13 -2.79 4.24
N VAL A 95 -4.70 -1.82 4.98
CA VAL A 95 -4.21 -1.39 6.29
C VAL A 95 -5.35 -1.37 7.29
N THR A 96 -5.17 -2.01 8.44
CA THR A 96 -6.14 -1.91 9.54
C THR A 96 -5.49 -1.56 10.86
N GLN A 97 -6.26 -0.91 11.72
CA GLN A 97 -5.85 -0.52 13.05
C GLN A 97 -5.97 -1.69 14.02
N VAL A 98 -4.94 -1.89 14.86
CA VAL A 98 -4.95 -2.83 15.99
C VAL A 98 -4.86 -2.06 17.30
N LEU A 99 -5.58 -2.51 18.34
CA LEU A 99 -5.71 -1.84 19.63
C LEU A 99 -5.12 -2.64 20.79
N GLU A 100 -4.89 -3.92 20.61
CA GLU A 100 -4.33 -4.83 21.61
C GLU A 100 -3.57 -5.98 20.93
N ALA A 101 -2.69 -6.65 21.66
CA ALA A 101 -1.83 -7.72 21.13
C ALA A 101 -2.64 -8.85 20.47
N SER A 102 -3.78 -9.22 21.04
CA SER A 102 -4.67 -10.26 20.51
C SER A 102 -5.23 -9.93 19.11
N HIS A 103 -5.31 -8.66 18.74
CA HIS A 103 -5.75 -8.25 17.41
C HIS A 103 -4.68 -8.55 16.34
N VAL A 104 -3.39 -8.52 16.71
CA VAL A 104 -2.30 -8.80 15.76
C VAL A 104 -2.43 -10.21 15.19
N GLU A 105 -2.64 -11.21 16.05
CA GLU A 105 -2.83 -12.60 15.60
C GLU A 105 -4.03 -12.77 14.67
N LYS A 106 -5.13 -12.05 14.95
CA LYS A 106 -6.39 -12.13 14.16
C LYS A 106 -6.27 -11.56 12.75
N VAL A 107 -5.37 -10.59 12.53
CA VAL A 107 -5.19 -9.92 11.24
C VAL A 107 -3.92 -10.38 10.52
N ALA A 108 -3.00 -11.06 11.20
CA ALA A 108 -1.78 -11.57 10.62
C ALA A 108 -2.07 -12.50 9.42
N GLY A 109 -1.44 -12.20 8.28
CA GLY A 109 -1.65 -12.94 7.03
C GLY A 109 -2.95 -12.64 6.28
N LYS A 110 -3.82 -11.77 6.82
CA LYS A 110 -5.02 -11.29 6.13
C LYS A 110 -4.79 -9.91 5.50
N VAL A 111 -4.35 -8.94 6.29
CA VAL A 111 -4.05 -7.58 5.81
C VAL A 111 -2.56 -7.43 5.49
N ASP A 112 -2.21 -6.39 4.74
CA ASP A 112 -0.83 -6.18 4.28
C ASP A 112 -0.01 -5.31 5.24
N MET A 113 -0.63 -4.52 6.11
CA MET A 113 0.03 -3.62 7.03
C MET A 113 -0.80 -3.38 8.29
N LEU A 114 -0.14 -3.27 9.44
CA LEU A 114 -0.74 -2.92 10.73
C LEU A 114 -0.68 -1.42 10.98
N GLU A 115 -1.70 -0.87 11.62
CA GLU A 115 -1.69 0.51 12.14
C GLU A 115 -1.82 0.48 13.67
N ILE A 116 -0.79 0.96 14.37
CA ILE A 116 -0.83 1.18 15.82
C ILE A 116 -1.43 2.56 16.07
N ALA A 117 -2.58 2.59 16.74
CA ALA A 117 -3.29 3.83 17.06
C ALA A 117 -2.45 4.73 17.99
N SER A 118 -2.66 6.04 17.89
CA SER A 118 -1.96 7.02 18.73
C SER A 118 -2.14 6.80 20.24
N GLY A 119 -3.30 6.33 20.66
CA GLY A 119 -3.57 5.97 22.06
C GLY A 119 -2.82 4.74 22.55
N ASN A 120 -2.34 3.90 21.62
CA ASN A 120 -1.63 2.66 21.92
C ASN A 120 -0.11 2.77 21.65
N MET A 121 0.40 3.98 21.37
CA MET A 121 1.83 4.19 21.08
C MET A 121 2.75 3.68 22.21
N GLN A 122 2.30 3.67 23.44
CA GLN A 122 3.03 3.21 24.62
C GLN A 122 2.52 1.88 25.17
N ASP A 123 1.71 1.15 24.41
CA ASP A 123 1.35 -0.23 24.73
C ASP A 123 2.47 -1.15 24.27
N PHE A 124 3.46 -1.35 25.14
CA PHE A 124 4.68 -2.08 24.81
C PHE A 124 4.45 -3.57 24.53
N GLU A 125 3.40 -4.18 25.06
CA GLU A 125 3.03 -5.56 24.71
C GLU A 125 2.50 -5.64 23.29
N LEU A 126 1.61 -4.71 22.89
CA LEU A 126 1.12 -4.60 21.53
C LEU A 126 2.29 -4.33 20.56
N LEU A 127 3.22 -3.41 20.91
CA LEU A 127 4.37 -3.09 20.06
C LEU A 127 5.28 -4.31 19.85
N ARG A 128 5.55 -5.10 20.89
CA ARG A 128 6.34 -6.33 20.77
C ARG A 128 5.65 -7.36 19.87
N GLU A 129 4.35 -7.56 20.07
CA GLU A 129 3.60 -8.53 19.26
C GLU A 129 3.53 -8.10 17.80
N ALA A 130 3.28 -6.81 17.52
CA ALA A 130 3.36 -6.26 16.18
C ALA A 130 4.76 -6.39 15.57
N GLY A 131 5.82 -6.22 16.37
CA GLY A 131 7.21 -6.45 15.95
C GLY A 131 7.46 -7.90 15.56
N ARG A 132 7.04 -8.86 16.39
CA ARG A 132 7.21 -10.32 16.16
C ARG A 132 6.43 -10.83 14.95
N SER A 133 5.32 -10.18 14.62
CA SER A 133 4.52 -10.56 13.45
C SER A 133 5.29 -10.42 12.12
N GLY A 134 6.35 -9.60 12.09
CA GLY A 134 7.11 -9.30 10.88
C GLY A 134 6.32 -8.52 9.83
N MET A 135 5.10 -8.10 10.14
CA MET A 135 4.28 -7.28 9.23
C MET A 135 4.76 -5.83 9.23
N PRO A 136 4.65 -5.10 8.10
CA PRO A 136 4.86 -3.67 8.09
C PRO A 136 3.94 -2.94 9.09
N VAL A 137 4.45 -1.92 9.79
CA VAL A 137 3.74 -1.22 10.85
C VAL A 137 3.72 0.30 10.61
N LEU A 138 2.52 0.90 10.61
CA LEU A 138 2.32 2.33 10.80
C LEU A 138 2.23 2.63 12.30
N LEU A 139 3.20 3.34 12.84
CA LEU A 139 3.23 3.75 14.25
C LEU A 139 2.81 5.23 14.37
N ARG A 140 1.60 5.48 14.86
CA ARG A 140 1.08 6.84 15.08
C ARG A 140 1.66 7.45 16.34
N ARG A 141 2.06 8.74 16.26
CA ARG A 141 2.47 9.52 17.41
C ARG A 141 1.35 9.68 18.41
N GLY A 142 1.65 9.47 19.69
CA GLY A 142 0.72 9.75 20.80
C GLY A 142 0.44 11.26 20.95
N PRO A 143 -0.77 11.67 21.34
CA PRO A 143 -1.16 13.08 21.35
C PRO A 143 -0.41 13.94 22.38
N SER A 144 0.30 13.32 23.32
CA SER A 144 1.13 14.02 24.33
C SER A 144 2.60 13.56 24.26
N ALA A 145 2.98 12.83 23.21
CA ALA A 145 4.30 12.25 23.10
C ALA A 145 5.30 13.23 22.46
N THR A 146 6.48 13.30 23.05
CA THR A 146 7.64 13.92 22.42
C THR A 146 8.15 13.08 21.23
N ILE A 147 8.95 13.68 20.35
CA ILE A 147 9.62 12.94 19.28
C ILE A 147 10.49 11.81 19.85
N ASP A 148 11.18 12.07 20.97
CA ASP A 148 12.06 11.08 21.60
C ASP A 148 11.29 9.87 22.12
N GLU A 149 10.17 10.07 22.82
CA GLU A 149 9.28 8.98 23.27
C GLU A 149 8.71 8.18 22.10
N TRP A 150 8.37 8.83 21.01
CA TRP A 150 7.88 8.17 19.82
C TRP A 150 8.95 7.30 19.14
N LEU A 151 10.19 7.79 19.04
CA LEU A 151 11.30 7.00 18.54
C LEU A 151 11.65 5.81 19.48
N TRP A 152 11.48 5.96 20.80
CA TRP A 152 11.60 4.84 21.71
C TRP A 152 10.47 3.82 21.54
N ALA A 153 9.25 4.25 21.22
CA ALA A 153 8.17 3.33 20.89
C ALA A 153 8.48 2.55 19.60
N ALA A 154 9.03 3.21 18.56
CA ALA A 154 9.50 2.53 17.35
C ALA A 154 10.61 1.50 17.65
N GLU A 155 11.48 1.79 18.63
CA GLU A 155 12.55 0.89 19.02
C GLU A 155 12.06 -0.46 19.54
N TYR A 156 10.86 -0.54 20.14
CA TYR A 156 10.26 -1.82 20.54
C TYR A 156 9.97 -2.72 19.33
N LEU A 157 9.49 -2.15 18.23
CA LEU A 157 9.27 -2.88 16.97
C LEU A 157 10.59 -3.35 16.35
N LEU A 158 11.58 -2.44 16.28
CA LEU A 158 12.91 -2.71 15.72
C LEU A 158 13.69 -3.73 16.57
N ALA A 159 13.50 -3.75 17.89
CA ALA A 159 14.15 -4.70 18.80
C ALA A 159 13.68 -6.15 18.58
N GLU A 160 12.43 -6.35 18.20
CA GLU A 160 11.88 -7.66 17.84
C GLU A 160 12.30 -8.11 16.42
N GLY A 161 13.07 -7.29 15.68
CA GLY A 161 13.60 -7.62 14.35
C GLY A 161 12.76 -7.13 13.18
N ASN A 162 11.75 -6.30 13.44
CA ASN A 162 10.91 -5.73 12.40
C ASN A 162 11.46 -4.36 11.98
N ASP A 163 12.11 -4.29 10.81
CA ASP A 163 12.64 -3.05 10.24
C ASP A 163 11.62 -2.28 9.38
N ASP A 164 10.44 -2.85 9.11
CA ASP A 164 9.39 -2.28 8.26
C ASP A 164 8.45 -1.38 9.08
N VAL A 165 9.01 -0.32 9.66
CA VAL A 165 8.29 0.65 10.51
C VAL A 165 8.20 1.99 9.82
N VAL A 166 6.97 2.55 9.78
CA VAL A 166 6.65 3.89 9.26
C VAL A 166 6.10 4.74 10.40
N LEU A 167 6.66 5.92 10.60
CA LEU A 167 6.18 6.88 11.58
C LEU A 167 5.03 7.71 11.00
N VAL A 168 3.98 7.99 11.77
CA VAL A 168 2.83 8.80 11.33
C VAL A 168 2.59 9.95 12.29
N GLU A 169 2.92 11.18 11.85
CA GLU A 169 2.52 12.41 12.55
C GLU A 169 1.02 12.67 12.31
N ARG A 170 0.25 12.83 13.38
CA ARG A 170 -1.21 13.00 13.32
C ARG A 170 -1.75 14.14 14.15
N GLY A 171 -0.87 14.93 14.75
CA GLY A 171 -1.20 16.00 15.67
C GLY A 171 -0.97 15.67 17.13
N ILE A 172 -0.64 16.69 17.85
CA ILE A 172 -0.40 16.66 19.31
C ILE A 172 -1.37 17.59 20.02
N ARG A 173 -1.63 17.30 21.29
CA ARG A 173 -2.45 18.17 22.13
C ARG A 173 -1.69 19.45 22.44
N THR A 174 -2.32 20.58 22.12
CA THR A 174 -1.79 21.92 22.38
C THR A 174 -2.87 22.83 22.92
N PHE A 175 -2.55 24.12 23.07
CA PHE A 175 -3.49 25.18 23.45
C PHE A 175 -4.36 25.65 22.26
N GLY A 176 -4.15 25.11 21.06
CA GLY A 176 -4.91 25.46 19.86
C GLY A 176 -6.38 25.08 20.00
N THR A 177 -7.25 25.93 19.45
CA THR A 177 -8.72 25.76 19.51
C THR A 177 -9.34 25.41 18.16
N VAL A 178 -8.50 25.26 17.11
CA VAL A 178 -8.99 25.03 15.73
C VAL A 178 -9.45 23.59 15.52
N GLY A 179 -8.82 22.64 16.23
CA GLY A 179 -9.14 21.21 16.22
C GLY A 179 -8.85 20.61 17.60
N ALA A 180 -9.09 19.31 17.75
CA ALA A 180 -8.75 18.59 18.98
C ALA A 180 -7.24 18.51 19.20
N ASP A 181 -6.48 18.39 18.11
CA ASP A 181 -5.03 18.30 18.10
C ASP A 181 -4.45 19.30 17.08
N THR A 182 -3.20 19.70 17.28
CA THR A 182 -2.46 20.57 16.36
C THR A 182 -1.45 19.72 15.59
N LEU A 183 -1.50 19.76 14.26
CA LEU A 183 -0.52 19.09 13.42
C LEU A 183 0.88 19.70 13.64
N ASP A 184 1.78 18.90 14.21
CA ASP A 184 3.19 19.30 14.38
C ASP A 184 3.98 19.05 13.08
N ILE A 185 3.71 19.90 12.10
CA ILE A 185 4.31 19.75 10.77
C ILE A 185 5.84 19.90 10.81
N GLY A 186 6.36 20.61 11.81
CA GLY A 186 7.80 20.78 12.05
C GLY A 186 8.49 19.50 12.51
N ALA A 187 7.74 18.55 13.06
CA ALA A 187 8.28 17.24 13.43
C ALA A 187 8.80 16.45 12.20
N VAL A 188 8.21 16.64 11.00
CA VAL A 188 8.61 15.92 9.79
C VAL A 188 10.07 16.18 9.43
N PRO A 189 10.53 17.43 9.17
CA PRO A 189 11.94 17.69 8.86
C PRO A 189 12.86 17.29 10.00
N ALA A 190 12.47 17.52 11.27
CA ALA A 190 13.27 17.11 12.43
C ALA A 190 13.51 15.59 12.49
N LEU A 191 12.48 14.80 12.20
CA LEU A 191 12.60 13.33 12.09
C LEU A 191 13.46 12.91 10.91
N LYS A 192 13.35 13.58 9.76
CA LYS A 192 14.20 13.31 8.60
C LYS A 192 15.69 13.54 8.86
N GLU A 193 16.05 14.39 9.83
CA GLU A 193 17.41 14.58 10.28
C GLU A 193 17.88 13.50 11.24
N THR A 194 16.99 12.98 12.10
CA THR A 194 17.33 12.14 13.25
C THR A 194 17.14 10.64 13.02
N THR A 195 16.19 10.24 12.17
CA THR A 195 15.89 8.83 11.93
C THR A 195 16.00 8.44 10.44
N HIS A 196 16.28 7.16 10.20
CA HIS A 196 16.24 6.58 8.86
C HIS A 196 14.83 6.07 8.47
N LEU A 197 13.88 6.03 9.42
CA LEU A 197 12.53 5.54 9.19
C LEU A 197 11.73 6.52 8.32
N PRO A 198 10.85 6.05 7.44
CA PRO A 198 9.95 6.92 6.70
C PRO A 198 8.92 7.58 7.61
N VAL A 199 8.53 8.81 7.25
CA VAL A 199 7.60 9.65 8.02
C VAL A 199 6.43 10.04 7.14
N MET A 200 5.24 9.57 7.47
CA MET A 200 3.99 9.98 6.86
C MET A 200 3.23 10.96 7.76
N VAL A 201 2.23 11.64 7.20
CA VAL A 201 1.38 12.58 7.91
C VAL A 201 -0.09 12.20 7.75
N ASP A 202 -0.84 12.23 8.86
CA ASP A 202 -2.29 12.15 8.86
C ASP A 202 -2.89 13.51 9.22
N PRO A 203 -3.30 14.31 8.24
CA PRO A 203 -3.92 15.61 8.48
C PRO A 203 -5.37 15.48 8.96
N SER A 204 -6.07 14.37 8.72
CA SER A 204 -7.49 14.23 9.02
C SER A 204 -7.79 14.40 10.51
N HIS A 205 -6.95 13.84 11.38
CA HIS A 205 -7.17 13.92 12.83
C HIS A 205 -6.90 15.30 13.44
N SER A 206 -6.07 16.12 12.81
CA SER A 206 -5.69 17.45 13.30
C SER A 206 -6.38 18.60 12.56
N ALA A 207 -7.05 18.32 11.44
CA ALA A 207 -7.69 19.36 10.63
C ALA A 207 -8.81 20.12 11.33
N GLY A 208 -9.49 19.49 12.30
CA GLY A 208 -10.66 20.08 12.97
C GLY A 208 -11.84 20.37 12.04
N GLY A 209 -11.83 19.74 10.84
CA GLY A 209 -12.89 19.81 9.85
C GLY A 209 -12.41 19.52 8.42
N PRO A 210 -13.29 19.04 7.53
CA PRO A 210 -12.91 18.50 6.22
C PRO A 210 -12.23 19.52 5.30
N LEU A 211 -12.57 20.78 5.37
CA LEU A 211 -12.01 21.85 4.51
C LEU A 211 -10.51 22.09 4.72
N ARG A 212 -9.96 21.70 5.87
CA ARG A 212 -8.54 21.90 6.19
C ARG A 212 -7.67 20.70 5.85
N VAL A 213 -8.24 19.55 5.56
CA VAL A 213 -7.48 18.32 5.22
C VAL A 213 -6.59 18.55 4.02
N LYS A 214 -7.12 19.10 2.94
CA LYS A 214 -6.36 19.37 1.70
C LYS A 214 -5.16 20.31 1.92
N PRO A 215 -5.28 21.53 2.49
CA PRO A 215 -4.13 22.39 2.70
C PRO A 215 -3.08 21.79 3.65
N LEU A 216 -3.48 21.00 4.65
CA LEU A 216 -2.54 20.31 5.53
C LEU A 216 -1.82 19.15 4.83
N ALA A 217 -2.49 18.43 3.95
CA ALA A 217 -1.86 17.39 3.12
C ALA A 217 -0.82 17.97 2.14
N LEU A 218 -1.13 19.11 1.54
CA LEU A 218 -0.17 19.85 0.68
C LEU A 218 1.02 20.37 1.49
N ALA A 219 0.79 20.87 2.71
CA ALA A 219 1.87 21.25 3.61
C ALA A 219 2.77 20.06 3.98
N ALA A 220 2.17 18.88 4.24
CA ALA A 220 2.94 17.65 4.50
C ALA A 220 3.83 17.27 3.33
N GLN A 221 3.34 17.37 2.10
CA GLN A 221 4.15 17.15 0.89
C GLN A 221 5.27 18.21 0.80
N GLY A 222 4.95 19.49 1.06
CA GLY A 222 5.90 20.58 0.99
C GLY A 222 7.06 20.50 1.98
N VAL A 223 6.86 19.92 3.17
CA VAL A 223 7.94 19.69 4.17
C VAL A 223 8.69 18.37 3.97
N GLY A 224 8.37 17.61 2.92
CA GLY A 224 9.08 16.38 2.56
C GLY A 224 8.63 15.13 3.32
N ALA A 225 7.37 15.04 3.75
CA ALA A 225 6.81 13.78 4.23
C ALA A 225 6.92 12.69 3.17
N ASP A 226 6.95 11.42 3.59
CA ASP A 226 7.02 10.27 2.70
C ASP A 226 5.67 9.79 2.19
N GLY A 227 4.60 10.49 2.51
CA GLY A 227 3.22 10.23 2.11
C GLY A 227 2.21 10.79 3.10
N VAL A 228 0.95 10.57 2.82
CA VAL A 228 -0.16 10.99 3.70
C VAL A 228 -1.19 9.89 3.89
N ILE A 229 -1.91 9.97 5.02
CA ILE A 229 -3.07 9.13 5.32
C ILE A 229 -4.30 10.02 5.33
N ILE A 230 -5.32 9.68 4.55
CA ILE A 230 -6.53 10.51 4.40
C ILE A 230 -7.76 9.68 4.77
N GLU A 231 -8.56 10.21 5.69
CA GLU A 231 -9.84 9.59 6.02
C GLU A 231 -10.92 10.04 5.02
N VAL A 232 -11.52 9.06 4.35
CA VAL A 232 -12.54 9.27 3.29
C VAL A 232 -13.80 8.49 3.64
N HIS A 233 -14.96 9.13 3.47
CA HIS A 233 -16.26 8.50 3.68
C HIS A 233 -17.22 8.89 2.55
N PRO A 234 -18.08 7.98 2.05
CA PRO A 234 -18.99 8.29 0.95
C PRO A 234 -20.02 9.36 1.34
N ASN A 235 -20.39 9.40 2.61
CA ASN A 235 -21.25 10.42 3.19
C ASN A 235 -20.74 10.83 4.59
N PRO A 236 -19.79 11.79 4.70
CA PRO A 236 -19.15 12.15 5.96
C PRO A 236 -20.11 12.66 7.06
N GLU A 237 -21.27 13.20 6.68
CA GLU A 237 -22.24 13.78 7.61
C GLU A 237 -22.94 12.73 8.49
N VAL A 238 -23.02 11.48 8.01
CA VAL A 238 -23.65 10.36 8.75
C VAL A 238 -22.64 9.39 9.33
N ALA A 239 -21.36 9.63 9.15
CA ALA A 239 -20.30 8.77 9.64
C ALA A 239 -20.34 8.61 11.16
N GLN A 240 -20.25 7.36 11.65
CA GLN A 240 -20.27 7.04 13.09
C GLN A 240 -18.95 7.38 13.80
N SER A 241 -17.90 7.69 13.02
CA SER A 241 -16.57 8.02 13.53
C SER A 241 -16.03 9.28 12.85
N SER A 242 -15.10 9.98 13.45
CA SER A 242 -14.39 11.16 12.95
C SER A 242 -15.20 12.20 12.12
N GLN A 243 -15.27 13.42 12.59
CA GLN A 243 -15.90 14.53 11.87
C GLN A 243 -14.99 15.17 10.80
N ALA A 244 -13.77 14.67 10.64
CA ALA A 244 -12.79 15.22 9.72
C ALA A 244 -12.59 14.38 8.45
N GLN A 245 -13.40 13.34 8.28
CA GLN A 245 -13.43 12.58 7.04
C GLN A 245 -13.90 13.48 5.90
N ILE A 246 -13.25 13.34 4.73
CA ILE A 246 -13.64 14.09 3.53
C ILE A 246 -14.51 13.21 2.63
N GLY A 247 -15.40 13.86 1.86
CA GLY A 247 -16.18 13.17 0.83
C GLY A 247 -15.33 12.84 -0.40
N ILE A 248 -15.84 11.94 -1.24
CA ILE A 248 -15.16 11.43 -2.44
C ILE A 248 -14.73 12.56 -3.38
N GLY A 249 -15.61 13.55 -3.66
CA GLY A 249 -15.25 14.67 -4.54
C GLY A 249 -14.14 15.57 -3.97
N ALA A 250 -14.10 15.76 -2.63
CA ALA A 250 -13.01 16.49 -1.99
C ALA A 250 -11.70 15.69 -2.01
N PHE A 251 -11.77 14.37 -1.97
CA PHE A 251 -10.61 13.50 -2.10
C PHE A 251 -10.04 13.55 -3.54
N GLU A 252 -10.88 13.51 -4.56
CA GLU A 252 -10.45 13.65 -5.96
C GLU A 252 -9.72 15.00 -6.21
N ASP A 253 -10.27 16.09 -5.67
CA ASP A 253 -9.64 17.43 -5.74
C ASP A 253 -8.30 17.47 -4.98
N LEU A 254 -8.20 16.81 -3.82
CA LEU A 254 -6.95 16.65 -3.09
C LEU A 254 -5.91 15.91 -3.91
N MET A 255 -6.25 14.75 -4.48
CA MET A 255 -5.33 13.91 -5.26
C MET A 255 -4.79 14.66 -6.49
N THR A 256 -5.66 15.40 -7.18
CA THR A 256 -5.28 16.29 -8.28
C THR A 256 -4.27 17.34 -7.82
N SER A 257 -4.50 17.95 -6.66
CA SER A 257 -3.64 19.00 -6.10
C SER A 257 -2.27 18.49 -5.64
N LEU A 258 -2.18 17.22 -5.21
CA LEU A 258 -0.93 16.53 -4.90
C LEU A 258 -0.14 16.13 -6.16
N GLY A 259 -0.65 16.43 -7.36
CA GLY A 259 -0.03 16.03 -8.62
C GLY A 259 -0.20 14.55 -8.97
N ILE A 260 -1.12 13.88 -8.29
CA ILE A 260 -1.42 12.46 -8.51
C ILE A 260 -2.47 12.37 -9.61
N SER A 261 -2.00 12.15 -10.84
CA SER A 261 -2.88 12.03 -12.00
C SER A 261 -3.53 10.66 -12.07
N ARG A 262 -4.86 10.61 -12.09
CA ARG A 262 -5.67 9.41 -12.35
C ARG A 262 -5.17 8.64 -13.59
N VAL A 263 -4.89 9.37 -14.67
CA VAL A 263 -4.44 8.78 -15.95
C VAL A 263 -3.08 8.09 -15.80
N ARG A 264 -2.10 8.74 -15.18
CA ARG A 264 -0.76 8.15 -14.99
C ARG A 264 -0.81 6.86 -14.19
N ARG A 265 -1.59 6.81 -13.12
CA ARG A 265 -1.75 5.59 -12.32
C ARG A 265 -2.49 4.48 -13.04
N HIS A 266 -3.50 4.79 -13.84
CA HIS A 266 -4.14 3.80 -14.69
C HIS A 266 -3.11 3.16 -15.64
N ILE A 267 -2.23 3.97 -16.22
CA ILE A 267 -1.12 3.45 -17.04
C ILE A 267 -0.22 2.55 -16.19
N ASP A 268 0.21 2.99 -15.01
CA ASP A 268 1.06 2.19 -14.11
C ASP A 268 0.39 0.87 -13.66
N GLN A 269 -0.94 0.84 -13.50
CA GLN A 269 -1.69 -0.38 -13.22
C GLN A 269 -1.72 -1.32 -14.42
N ILE A 270 -2.00 -0.79 -15.61
CA ILE A 270 -1.99 -1.56 -16.86
C ILE A 270 -0.59 -2.13 -17.10
N ASP A 271 0.47 -1.36 -16.91
CA ASP A 271 1.85 -1.83 -17.06
C ASP A 271 2.15 -3.01 -16.11
N ARG A 272 1.70 -2.92 -14.86
CA ARG A 272 1.84 -4.04 -13.91
C ARG A 272 1.04 -5.28 -14.34
N GLN A 273 -0.16 -5.09 -14.89
CA GLN A 273 -0.96 -6.21 -15.42
C GLN A 273 -0.26 -6.87 -16.61
N ILE A 274 0.30 -6.07 -17.51
CA ILE A 274 1.10 -6.57 -18.64
C ILE A 274 2.27 -7.43 -18.14
N VAL A 275 3.05 -6.95 -17.15
CA VAL A 275 4.16 -7.71 -16.56
C VAL A 275 3.69 -9.03 -15.94
N ARG A 276 2.58 -9.01 -15.18
CA ARG A 276 2.00 -10.24 -14.60
C ARG A 276 1.54 -11.22 -15.66
N LEU A 277 0.90 -10.75 -16.73
CA LEU A 277 0.44 -11.58 -17.84
C LEU A 277 1.63 -12.19 -18.60
N LEU A 278 2.71 -11.42 -18.80
CA LEU A 278 3.95 -11.93 -19.39
C LEU A 278 4.58 -13.02 -18.51
N ALA A 279 4.67 -12.83 -17.19
CA ALA A 279 5.18 -13.84 -16.27
C ALA A 279 4.34 -15.13 -16.29
N ARG A 280 3.00 -15.01 -16.29
CA ARG A 280 2.09 -16.17 -16.41
C ARG A 280 2.26 -16.89 -17.74
N ARG A 281 2.34 -16.14 -18.84
CA ARG A 281 2.58 -16.70 -20.17
C ARG A 281 3.92 -17.44 -20.25
N GLN A 282 4.96 -16.89 -19.63
CA GLN A 282 6.28 -17.51 -19.56
C GLN A 282 6.25 -18.85 -18.81
N ALA A 283 5.56 -18.92 -17.65
CA ALA A 283 5.38 -20.17 -16.90
C ALA A 283 4.68 -21.26 -17.75
N LEU A 284 3.58 -20.89 -18.42
CA LEU A 284 2.87 -21.81 -19.33
C LEU A 284 3.73 -22.22 -20.54
N SER A 285 4.58 -21.32 -21.05
CA SER A 285 5.49 -21.64 -22.15
C SER A 285 6.55 -22.67 -21.76
N LEU A 286 7.07 -22.62 -20.54
CA LEU A 286 7.98 -23.64 -19.99
C LEU A 286 7.27 -24.98 -19.79
N GLU A 287 6.03 -24.99 -19.34
CA GLU A 287 5.21 -26.20 -19.19
C GLU A 287 5.00 -26.88 -20.56
N ILE A 288 4.64 -26.10 -21.58
CA ILE A 288 4.55 -26.59 -22.97
C ILE A 288 5.91 -27.10 -23.43
N GLY A 289 7.00 -26.45 -23.09
CA GLY A 289 8.37 -26.89 -23.39
C GLY A 289 8.67 -28.30 -22.87
N ARG A 290 8.30 -28.59 -21.62
CA ARG A 290 8.44 -29.94 -21.01
C ARG A 290 7.61 -30.99 -21.76
N VAL A 291 6.37 -30.67 -22.12
CA VAL A 291 5.50 -31.58 -22.89
C VAL A 291 6.09 -31.86 -24.29
N LYS A 292 6.60 -30.83 -24.98
CA LYS A 292 7.26 -30.97 -26.27
C LYS A 292 8.51 -31.85 -26.16
N GLN A 293 9.31 -31.65 -25.13
CA GLN A 293 10.51 -32.46 -24.89
C GLN A 293 10.16 -33.93 -24.63
N ALA A 294 9.18 -34.20 -23.76
CA ALA A 294 8.70 -35.57 -23.47
C ALA A 294 8.16 -36.30 -24.72
N ARG A 295 7.67 -35.55 -25.72
CA ARG A 295 7.11 -36.09 -26.98
C ARG A 295 8.09 -36.03 -28.16
N GLY A 296 9.33 -35.57 -27.97
CA GLY A 296 10.32 -35.41 -29.04
C GLY A 296 9.96 -34.35 -30.08
N LEU A 297 9.09 -33.38 -29.72
CA LEU A 297 8.64 -32.32 -30.63
C LEU A 297 9.64 -31.15 -30.66
N PRO A 298 9.77 -30.42 -31.80
CA PRO A 298 10.65 -29.25 -31.89
C PRO A 298 10.12 -28.10 -30.99
N VAL A 299 11.05 -27.25 -30.52
CA VAL A 299 10.70 -26.03 -29.77
C VAL A 299 9.93 -25.06 -30.66
N HIS A 300 10.46 -24.81 -31.85
CA HIS A 300 9.88 -23.92 -32.84
C HIS A 300 8.91 -24.68 -33.75
N ILE A 301 7.67 -24.20 -33.83
CA ILE A 301 6.62 -24.70 -34.73
C ILE A 301 6.09 -23.48 -35.50
N PRO A 302 6.61 -23.24 -36.75
CA PRO A 302 6.30 -22.03 -37.51
C PRO A 302 4.79 -21.76 -37.73
N ASP A 303 4.06 -22.82 -38.11
CA ASP A 303 2.62 -22.71 -38.39
C ASP A 303 1.84 -22.22 -37.18
N ARG A 304 2.20 -22.72 -35.98
CA ARG A 304 1.52 -22.29 -34.72
C ARG A 304 1.85 -20.85 -34.33
N GLU A 305 3.08 -20.39 -34.61
CA GLU A 305 3.46 -19.01 -34.37
C GLU A 305 2.75 -18.07 -35.36
N SER A 306 2.61 -18.48 -36.62
CA SER A 306 1.86 -17.74 -37.63
C SER A 306 0.39 -17.59 -37.25
N GLU A 307 -0.28 -18.68 -36.85
CA GLU A 307 -1.66 -18.65 -36.36
C GLU A 307 -1.83 -17.66 -35.19
N LEU A 308 -0.89 -17.66 -34.22
CA LEU A 308 -0.94 -16.74 -33.09
C LEU A 308 -0.82 -15.29 -33.54
N LEU A 309 0.14 -14.99 -34.44
CA LEU A 309 0.32 -13.64 -34.95
C LEU A 309 -0.89 -13.16 -35.77
N ASP A 310 -1.59 -14.05 -36.46
CA ASP A 310 -2.83 -13.70 -37.15
C ASP A 310 -3.95 -13.30 -36.20
N VAL A 311 -4.11 -14.05 -35.08
CA VAL A 311 -5.04 -13.69 -33.99
C VAL A 311 -4.68 -12.32 -33.39
N VAL A 312 -3.38 -12.09 -33.13
CA VAL A 312 -2.89 -10.82 -32.60
C VAL A 312 -3.17 -9.64 -33.54
N ARG A 313 -2.98 -9.85 -34.86
CA ARG A 313 -3.28 -8.82 -35.89
C ARG A 313 -4.76 -8.45 -35.90
N GLU A 314 -5.63 -9.47 -35.81
CA GLU A 314 -7.08 -9.25 -35.83
C GLU A 314 -7.54 -8.48 -34.59
N GLU A 315 -7.06 -8.88 -33.41
CA GLU A 315 -7.37 -8.23 -32.14
C GLU A 315 -6.84 -6.79 -32.10
N ALA A 316 -5.63 -6.54 -32.55
CA ALA A 316 -5.06 -5.20 -32.64
C ALA A 316 -5.90 -4.27 -33.52
N ARG A 317 -6.39 -4.77 -34.68
CA ARG A 317 -7.31 -4.00 -35.54
C ARG A 317 -8.63 -3.70 -34.85
N HIS A 318 -9.20 -4.69 -34.18
CA HIS A 318 -10.46 -4.54 -33.46
C HIS A 318 -10.38 -3.47 -32.36
N LEU A 319 -9.24 -3.41 -31.67
CA LEU A 319 -8.97 -2.46 -30.59
C LEU A 319 -8.42 -1.10 -31.08
N GLY A 320 -8.22 -0.91 -32.40
CA GLY A 320 -7.71 0.34 -32.97
C GLY A 320 -6.23 0.61 -32.68
N LEU A 321 -5.45 -0.43 -32.39
CA LEU A 321 -4.00 -0.33 -32.15
C LEU A 321 -3.22 -0.37 -33.47
N ASP A 322 -1.98 0.14 -33.43
CA ASP A 322 -1.02 -0.04 -34.53
C ASP A 322 -0.64 -1.53 -34.63
N VAL A 323 -1.07 -2.15 -35.72
CA VAL A 323 -0.96 -3.59 -35.93
C VAL A 323 0.49 -4.03 -36.03
N ASP A 324 1.32 -3.27 -36.75
CA ASP A 324 2.72 -3.63 -36.98
C ASP A 324 3.50 -3.56 -35.67
N HIS A 325 3.26 -2.51 -34.87
CA HIS A 325 3.89 -2.38 -33.56
C HIS A 325 3.48 -3.50 -32.58
N VAL A 326 2.19 -3.87 -32.55
CA VAL A 326 1.73 -4.97 -31.68
C VAL A 326 2.32 -6.30 -32.12
N VAL A 327 2.43 -6.54 -33.42
CA VAL A 327 3.08 -7.76 -33.95
C VAL A 327 4.55 -7.83 -33.55
N GLU A 328 5.32 -6.75 -33.67
CA GLU A 328 6.72 -6.68 -33.23
C GLU A 328 6.88 -7.03 -31.75
N LEU A 329 6.00 -6.50 -30.87
CA LEU A 329 6.00 -6.85 -29.44
C LEU A 329 5.77 -8.36 -29.23
N PHE A 330 4.82 -8.96 -29.97
CA PHE A 330 4.55 -10.39 -29.83
C PHE A 330 5.64 -11.27 -30.41
N GLU A 331 6.34 -10.84 -31.44
CA GLU A 331 7.54 -11.52 -31.96
C GLU A 331 8.66 -11.58 -30.90
N LEU A 332 8.88 -10.50 -30.15
CA LEU A 332 9.82 -10.50 -29.01
C LEU A 332 9.39 -11.47 -27.91
N VAL A 333 8.09 -11.51 -27.59
CA VAL A 333 7.54 -12.44 -26.59
C VAL A 333 7.69 -13.89 -27.04
N LEU A 334 7.54 -14.18 -28.34
CA LEU A 334 7.76 -15.51 -28.89
C LEU A 334 9.24 -15.89 -28.89
N ALA A 335 10.13 -14.97 -29.26
CA ALA A 335 11.57 -15.18 -29.22
C ALA A 335 12.07 -15.53 -27.82
N GLU A 336 11.59 -14.81 -26.79
CA GLU A 336 11.91 -15.10 -25.39
C GLU A 336 11.37 -16.47 -24.95
N SER A 337 10.17 -16.84 -25.37
CA SER A 337 9.59 -18.16 -25.09
C SER A 337 10.43 -19.29 -25.68
N ARG A 338 10.96 -19.13 -26.91
CA ARG A 338 11.88 -20.10 -27.56
C ARG A 338 13.19 -20.18 -26.77
N ARG A 339 13.79 -19.06 -26.42
CA ARG A 339 15.03 -19.00 -25.64
C ARG A 339 14.92 -19.80 -24.35
N LEU A 340 13.88 -19.56 -23.56
CA LEU A 340 13.65 -20.23 -22.28
C LEU A 340 13.44 -21.74 -22.43
N GLN A 341 12.72 -22.19 -23.47
CA GLN A 341 12.54 -23.61 -23.75
C GLN A 341 13.85 -24.28 -24.19
N HIS A 342 14.73 -23.59 -24.91
CA HIS A 342 16.07 -24.06 -25.25
C HIS A 342 16.97 -24.18 -24.03
N ASP A 343 17.00 -23.14 -23.17
CA ASP A 343 17.81 -23.12 -21.94
C ASP A 343 17.40 -24.25 -20.99
N MET A 344 16.11 -24.50 -20.86
CA MET A 344 15.56 -25.60 -20.06
C MET A 344 16.07 -26.98 -20.60
N ARG A 345 15.99 -27.23 -21.91
CA ARG A 345 16.46 -28.49 -22.53
C ARG A 345 17.95 -28.71 -22.31
N SER A 346 18.75 -27.65 -22.47
CA SER A 346 20.21 -27.73 -22.29
C SER A 346 20.60 -28.04 -20.87
N SER A 347 19.87 -27.46 -19.87
CA SER A 347 20.12 -27.69 -18.45
C SER A 347 19.82 -29.14 -18.04
N GLU A 348 18.69 -29.70 -18.52
CA GLU A 348 18.29 -31.08 -18.20
C GLU A 348 19.21 -32.12 -18.89
N GLN A 349 19.70 -31.84 -20.09
CA GLN A 349 20.68 -32.71 -20.76
C GLN A 349 22.02 -32.73 -20.02
N SER A 350 22.48 -31.60 -19.50
CA SER A 350 23.69 -31.51 -18.69
C SER A 350 23.57 -32.26 -17.36
N ALA A 351 22.38 -32.23 -16.74
CA ALA A 351 22.12 -32.96 -15.51
C ALA A 351 21.95 -34.49 -15.68
N ALA A 352 21.60 -34.92 -16.90
CA ALA A 352 21.47 -36.36 -17.21
C ALA A 352 22.80 -37.04 -17.58
N VAL A 353 23.88 -36.25 -17.81
CA VAL A 353 25.22 -36.73 -18.19
C VAL A 353 26.19 -36.69 -16.99
N SER A 354 25.81 -36.03 -15.90
CA SER A 354 26.56 -36.00 -14.64
C SER A 354 25.99 -36.99 -13.62
#